data_809a8c81f447de6f67de12be073a2c18
#
_entry.id   809a8c81f447de6f67de12be073a2c18
#
_cell.length_a   1.000
_cell.length_b   1.000
_cell.length_c   1.000
_cell.angle_alpha   90.00
_cell.angle_beta   90.00
_cell.angle_gamma   90.00
#
_symmetry.space_group_name_H-M   'P 1'
#
loop_
_entity.id
_entity.type
_entity.pdbx_description
1 polymer ?
#
loop_
_entity_poly.entity_id
_entity_poly.type
_entity_poly.pdbx_seq_one_letter_code
_entity_poly.pdbx_strand_id
1 'polypeptide(L)'
;MDGTPQKTRLSAKDFAPELLELYDYYAHGMITKREFLDRAGKFAVGGLTAATILGMMSPDYALAEQVSFNDPDILPEYITYPSPNGHGEVRGYLVKPAEMTVRRPAVVVIHENRGLNPYVRDVARRAAVAGFLALAPDGLTPL
;
A
#
# COMPACT_ATOMS: atom_id res chain seq x y z
N MET A 1 31.70 -11.63 3.02
CA MET A 1 30.65 -12.67 3.12
C MET A 1 29.53 -12.07 3.93
N ASP A 2 28.58 -11.45 3.23
CA ASP A 2 27.46 -10.78 3.86
C ASP A 2 26.30 -11.78 3.96
N GLY A 3 26.19 -12.41 5.13
CA GLY A 3 25.17 -13.41 5.43
C GLY A 3 23.96 -12.77 6.08
N THR A 4 23.28 -11.88 5.37
CA THR A 4 21.95 -11.43 5.79
C THR A 4 21.00 -12.63 5.69
N PRO A 5 20.36 -13.10 6.79
CA PRO A 5 19.45 -14.22 6.71
C PRO A 5 18.28 -13.84 5.81
N GLN A 6 18.20 -14.48 4.66
CA GLN A 6 17.09 -14.33 3.73
C GLN A 6 15.83 -14.85 4.44
N LYS A 7 14.98 -13.92 4.89
CA LYS A 7 13.72 -14.23 5.55
C LYS A 7 12.87 -15.06 4.57
N THR A 8 12.73 -16.35 4.82
CA THR A 8 11.94 -17.26 3.98
C THR A 8 10.54 -16.67 3.84
N ARG A 9 10.16 -16.28 2.64
CA ARG A 9 8.87 -15.68 2.35
C ARG A 9 7.82 -16.78 2.42
N LEU A 10 6.92 -16.70 3.40
CA LEU A 10 5.79 -17.60 3.53
C LEU A 10 4.84 -17.45 2.32
N SER A 11 4.27 -18.55 1.90
CA SER A 11 3.30 -18.64 0.81
C SER A 11 1.92 -19.04 1.36
N ALA A 12 0.88 -18.97 0.56
CA ALA A 12 -0.46 -19.41 0.97
C ALA A 12 -0.50 -20.88 1.45
N LYS A 13 0.41 -21.71 0.97
CA LYS A 13 0.50 -23.13 1.36
C LYS A 13 0.99 -23.35 2.79
N ASP A 14 1.59 -22.34 3.40
CA ASP A 14 2.14 -22.38 4.75
C ASP A 14 1.10 -22.06 5.83
N PHE A 15 -0.14 -21.70 5.41
CA PHE A 15 -1.25 -21.33 6.29
C PHE A 15 -2.42 -22.31 6.14
N ALA A 16 -3.17 -22.50 7.23
CA ALA A 16 -4.41 -23.27 7.21
C ALA A 16 -5.44 -22.62 6.28
N PRO A 17 -6.20 -23.39 5.47
CA PRO A 17 -7.21 -22.84 4.56
C PRO A 17 -8.22 -21.89 5.26
N GLU A 18 -8.66 -22.25 6.46
CA GLU A 18 -9.61 -21.47 7.24
C GLU A 18 -9.02 -20.12 7.70
N LEU A 19 -7.70 -20.06 7.89
CA LEU A 19 -7.00 -18.83 8.23
C LEU A 19 -6.88 -17.92 7.00
N LEU A 20 -6.67 -18.49 5.83
CA LEU A 20 -6.65 -17.74 4.56
C LEU A 20 -8.02 -17.13 4.27
N GLU A 21 -9.11 -17.90 4.47
CA GLU A 21 -10.48 -17.40 4.32
C GLU A 21 -10.78 -16.28 5.32
N LEU A 22 -10.37 -16.44 6.57
CA LEU A 22 -10.53 -15.42 7.60
C LEU A 22 -9.77 -14.13 7.25
N TYR A 23 -8.57 -14.28 6.68
CA TYR A 23 -7.79 -13.13 6.20
C TYR A 23 -8.44 -12.46 5.00
N ASP A 24 -9.06 -13.21 4.11
CA ASP A 24 -9.80 -12.67 2.98
C ASP A 24 -10.98 -11.80 3.44
N TYR A 25 -11.77 -12.26 4.40
CA TYR A 25 -12.83 -11.45 5.02
C TYR A 25 -12.32 -10.15 5.65
N TYR A 26 -11.17 -10.21 6.32
CA TYR A 26 -10.53 -9.03 6.87
C TYR A 26 -10.01 -8.10 5.77
N ALA A 27 -9.36 -8.63 4.76
CA ALA A 27 -8.79 -7.86 3.66
C ALA A 27 -9.86 -7.10 2.85
N HIS A 28 -11.06 -7.67 2.74
CA HIS A 28 -12.21 -7.07 2.05
C HIS A 28 -13.11 -6.23 2.98
N GLY A 29 -12.72 -6.03 4.24
CA GLY A 29 -13.46 -5.21 5.20
C GLY A 29 -14.76 -5.84 5.71
N MET A 30 -14.99 -7.13 5.47
CA MET A 30 -16.17 -7.85 5.96
C MET A 30 -16.11 -8.13 7.46
N ILE A 31 -14.91 -8.14 8.03
CA ILE A 31 -14.67 -8.21 9.48
C ILE A 31 -13.63 -7.17 9.88
N THR A 32 -13.73 -6.70 11.13
CA THR A 32 -12.75 -5.78 11.71
C THR A 32 -11.44 -6.48 12.06
N LYS A 33 -10.37 -5.70 12.26
CA LYS A 33 -9.09 -6.22 12.75
C LYS A 33 -9.25 -6.96 14.10
N ARG A 34 -10.12 -6.47 14.99
CA ARG A 34 -10.39 -7.10 16.28
C ARG A 34 -11.02 -8.47 16.10
N GLU A 35 -12.05 -8.58 15.27
CA GLU A 35 -12.71 -9.85 14.96
C GLU A 35 -11.75 -10.84 14.31
N PHE A 36 -10.87 -10.36 13.40
CA PHE A 36 -9.81 -11.21 12.84
C PHE A 36 -8.91 -11.75 13.93
N LEU A 37 -8.38 -10.91 14.84
CA LEU A 37 -7.47 -11.31 15.90
C LEU A 37 -8.13 -12.30 16.88
N ASP A 38 -9.38 -12.07 17.24
CA ASP A 38 -10.14 -12.96 18.13
C ASP A 38 -10.33 -14.35 17.49
N ARG A 39 -10.72 -14.41 16.22
CA ARG A 39 -10.95 -15.65 15.48
C ARG A 39 -9.64 -16.36 15.11
N ALA A 40 -8.58 -15.62 14.78
CA ALA A 40 -7.26 -16.15 14.45
C ALA A 40 -6.52 -16.70 15.68
N GLY A 41 -6.97 -16.36 16.89
CA GLY A 41 -6.37 -16.84 18.15
C GLY A 41 -6.29 -18.37 18.25
N LYS A 42 -7.24 -19.11 17.67
CA LYS A 42 -7.22 -20.59 17.63
C LYS A 42 -6.06 -21.18 16.83
N PHE A 43 -5.45 -20.42 15.92
CA PHE A 43 -4.29 -20.81 15.15
C PHE A 43 -2.96 -20.40 15.79
N ALA A 44 -3.02 -19.75 16.97
CA ALA A 44 -1.87 -19.30 17.74
C ALA A 44 -1.23 -20.51 18.46
N VAL A 45 -0.36 -21.23 17.79
CA VAL A 45 0.34 -22.44 18.32
C VAL A 45 1.85 -22.19 18.27
N GLY A 46 2.58 -22.81 19.21
CA GLY A 46 4.04 -22.78 19.19
C GLY A 46 4.68 -21.41 19.42
N GLY A 47 4.00 -20.53 20.21
CA GLY A 47 4.49 -19.18 20.51
C GLY A 47 4.09 -18.10 19.51
N LEU A 48 3.36 -18.45 18.45
CA LEU A 48 2.77 -17.48 17.54
C LEU A 48 1.53 -16.84 18.19
N THR A 49 1.38 -15.52 18.04
CA THR A 49 0.16 -14.79 18.40
C THR A 49 -0.68 -14.50 17.17
N ALA A 50 -1.98 -14.25 17.34
CA ALA A 50 -2.85 -13.82 16.24
C ALA A 50 -2.32 -12.56 15.54
N ALA A 51 -1.71 -11.63 16.29
CA ALA A 51 -1.09 -10.42 15.74
C ALA A 51 0.15 -10.75 14.89
N THR A 52 0.97 -11.71 15.31
CA THR A 52 2.12 -12.17 14.53
C THR A 52 1.66 -12.85 13.23
N ILE A 53 0.63 -13.69 13.30
CA ILE A 53 0.02 -14.34 12.13
C ILE A 53 -0.48 -13.28 11.13
N LEU A 54 -1.22 -12.27 11.61
CA LEU A 54 -1.67 -11.17 10.75
C LEU A 54 -0.51 -10.44 10.09
N GLY A 55 0.58 -10.18 10.84
CA GLY A 55 1.79 -9.56 10.29
C GLY A 55 2.46 -10.39 9.19
N MET A 56 2.47 -11.73 9.34
CA MET A 56 3.01 -12.65 8.32
C MET A 56 2.17 -12.70 7.05
N MET A 57 0.84 -12.57 7.17
CA MET A 57 -0.10 -12.57 6.04
C MET A 57 -0.22 -11.21 5.36
N SER A 58 0.07 -10.13 6.08
CA SER A 58 -0.02 -8.77 5.55
C SER A 58 1.14 -8.50 4.57
N PRO A 59 0.88 -7.87 3.40
CA PRO A 59 1.93 -7.46 2.51
C PRO A 59 2.88 -6.48 3.18
N ASP A 60 4.17 -6.74 3.11
CA ASP A 60 5.18 -5.77 3.54
C ASP A 60 5.43 -4.78 2.39
N TYR A 61 4.65 -3.73 2.37
CA TYR A 61 4.73 -2.69 1.35
C TYR A 61 6.05 -1.90 1.40
N ALA A 62 6.71 -1.87 2.56
CA ALA A 62 8.01 -1.19 2.69
C ALA A 62 9.12 -1.96 1.98
N LEU A 63 9.09 -3.30 2.02
CA LEU A 63 10.02 -4.14 1.26
C LEU A 63 9.73 -4.17 -0.25
N ALA A 64 8.53 -3.75 -0.66
CA ALA A 64 8.13 -3.67 -2.06
C ALA A 64 8.39 -2.29 -2.68
N GLU A 65 8.87 -1.31 -1.90
CA GLU A 65 9.21 0.03 -2.39
C GLU A 65 10.40 -0.05 -3.34
N GLN A 66 10.22 0.42 -4.57
CA GLN A 66 11.24 0.42 -5.62
C GLN A 66 11.85 1.81 -5.83
N VAL A 67 11.10 2.86 -5.54
CA VAL A 67 11.54 4.25 -5.64
C VAL A 67 11.32 4.95 -4.30
N SER A 68 12.40 5.41 -3.69
CA SER A 68 12.34 6.12 -2.41
C SER A 68 11.56 7.43 -2.50
N PHE A 69 10.93 7.84 -1.40
CA PHE A 69 10.34 9.18 -1.28
C PHE A 69 11.39 10.29 -1.51
N ASN A 70 12.65 10.03 -1.12
CA ASN A 70 13.76 10.98 -1.23
C ASN A 70 14.61 10.74 -2.50
N ASP A 71 14.07 10.07 -3.50
CA ASP A 71 14.77 9.87 -4.77
C ASP A 71 15.05 11.22 -5.44
N PRO A 72 16.31 11.51 -5.85
CA PRO A 72 16.71 12.81 -6.37
C PRO A 72 16.05 13.15 -7.74
N ASP A 73 15.56 12.17 -8.45
CA ASP A 73 14.97 12.34 -9.78
C ASP A 73 13.50 12.74 -9.75
N ILE A 74 12.90 12.85 -8.56
CA ILE A 74 11.47 13.16 -8.38
C ILE A 74 11.20 14.18 -7.28
N LEU A 75 10.04 14.83 -7.37
CA LEU A 75 9.50 15.77 -6.38
C LEU A 75 8.11 15.27 -5.94
N PRO A 76 8.02 14.46 -4.87
CA PRO A 76 6.75 14.02 -4.32
C PRO A 76 6.16 15.04 -3.36
N GLU A 77 4.84 15.25 -3.44
CA GLU A 77 4.11 16.13 -2.52
C GLU A 77 2.69 15.63 -2.28
N TYR A 78 2.12 15.97 -1.13
CA TYR A 78 0.68 15.83 -0.90
C TYR A 78 0.00 17.14 -1.24
N ILE A 79 -1.07 17.06 -2.02
CA ILE A 79 -1.90 18.19 -2.41
C ILE A 79 -3.34 17.96 -1.97
N THR A 80 -4.09 19.06 -1.82
CA THR A 80 -5.55 19.03 -1.70
C THR A 80 -6.12 19.86 -2.83
N TYR A 81 -7.15 19.35 -3.48
CA TYR A 81 -7.79 20.03 -4.60
C TYR A 81 -9.30 19.85 -4.56
N PRO A 82 -10.07 20.81 -5.12
CA PRO A 82 -11.52 20.77 -5.12
C PRO A 82 -12.08 19.72 -6.08
N SER A 83 -13.12 19.04 -5.64
CA SER A 83 -13.94 18.12 -6.43
C SER A 83 -15.42 18.51 -6.28
N PRO A 84 -15.86 19.62 -6.91
CA PRO A 84 -17.15 20.24 -6.64
C PRO A 84 -18.35 19.37 -7.02
N ASN A 85 -18.19 18.47 -7.97
CA ASN A 85 -19.21 17.51 -8.39
C ASN A 85 -19.06 16.14 -7.71
N GLY A 86 -18.16 16.00 -6.72
CA GLY A 86 -17.89 14.81 -5.96
C GLY A 86 -17.95 15.07 -4.46
N HIS A 87 -16.85 14.82 -3.75
CA HIS A 87 -16.79 14.90 -2.29
C HIS A 87 -16.31 16.25 -1.71
N GLY A 88 -16.28 17.33 -2.52
CA GLY A 88 -15.79 18.62 -2.08
C GLY A 88 -14.26 18.74 -2.22
N GLU A 89 -13.49 18.52 -1.16
CA GLU A 89 -12.04 18.48 -1.22
C GLU A 89 -11.52 17.04 -1.27
N VAL A 90 -10.51 16.80 -2.10
CA VAL A 90 -9.84 15.51 -2.24
C VAL A 90 -8.34 15.69 -2.02
N ARG A 91 -7.78 14.87 -1.14
CA ARG A 91 -6.33 14.75 -0.97
C ARG A 91 -5.74 13.88 -2.08
N GLY A 92 -4.55 14.23 -2.55
CA GLY A 92 -3.84 13.44 -3.54
C GLY A 92 -2.34 13.43 -3.28
N TYR A 93 -1.67 12.43 -3.79
CA TYR A 93 -0.22 12.31 -3.83
C TYR A 93 0.25 12.61 -5.24
N LEU A 94 0.89 13.77 -5.42
CA LEU A 94 1.41 14.25 -6.69
C LEU A 94 2.92 14.00 -6.73
N VAL A 95 3.40 13.41 -7.81
CA VAL A 95 4.83 13.23 -8.03
C VAL A 95 5.21 13.77 -9.40
N LYS A 96 6.21 14.63 -9.40
CA LYS A 96 6.77 15.26 -10.61
C LYS A 96 8.19 14.75 -10.82
N PRO A 97 8.65 14.58 -12.08
CA PRO A 97 10.08 14.51 -12.35
C PRO A 97 10.79 15.76 -11.79
N ALA A 98 11.99 15.60 -11.22
CA ALA A 98 12.76 16.73 -10.66
C ALA A 98 13.08 17.77 -11.74
N GLU A 99 13.36 17.31 -12.97
CA GLU A 99 13.57 18.19 -14.12
C GLU A 99 12.31 18.23 -15.01
N MET A 100 11.57 19.34 -14.92
CA MET A 100 10.40 19.63 -15.76
C MET A 100 10.67 20.83 -16.66
N THR A 101 11.55 20.69 -17.64
CA THR A 101 11.85 21.73 -18.64
C THR A 101 10.84 21.78 -19.80
N VAL A 102 10.07 20.71 -19.98
CA VAL A 102 9.06 20.57 -21.03
C VAL A 102 7.76 19.98 -20.46
N ARG A 103 6.67 20.13 -21.19
CA ARG A 103 5.41 19.45 -20.85
C ARG A 103 5.60 17.95 -20.83
N ARG A 104 5.11 17.29 -19.81
CA ARG A 104 5.15 15.84 -19.65
C ARG A 104 3.74 15.27 -19.75
N PRO A 105 3.59 14.05 -20.26
CA PRO A 105 2.31 13.35 -20.16
C PRO A 105 1.97 13.11 -18.69
N ALA A 106 0.68 13.12 -18.35
CA ALA A 106 0.19 12.87 -17.01
C ALA A 106 -0.47 11.50 -16.91
N VAL A 107 -0.34 10.87 -15.73
CA VAL A 107 -1.03 9.63 -15.39
C VAL A 107 -1.75 9.80 -14.06
N VAL A 108 -2.92 9.16 -13.93
CA VAL A 108 -3.64 9.04 -12.67
C VAL A 108 -3.49 7.61 -12.19
N VAL A 109 -2.98 7.44 -10.96
CA VAL A 109 -2.79 6.14 -10.30
C VAL A 109 -3.92 5.95 -9.32
N ILE A 110 -4.88 5.10 -9.66
CA ILE A 110 -6.07 4.88 -8.85
C ILE A 110 -5.82 3.74 -7.87
N HIS A 111 -6.10 3.97 -6.59
CA HIS A 111 -6.03 2.96 -5.55
C HIS A 111 -7.30 2.08 -5.52
N GLU A 112 -7.19 0.92 -4.90
CA GLU A 112 -8.29 0.03 -4.59
C GLU A 112 -8.96 0.40 -3.25
N ASN A 113 -9.67 -0.55 -2.64
CA ASN A 113 -10.40 -0.39 -1.38
C ASN A 113 -9.56 -0.04 -0.14
N ARG A 114 -8.25 -0.07 -0.23
CA ARG A 114 -7.31 0.23 0.86
C ARG A 114 -6.75 1.66 0.85
N GLY A 115 -7.31 2.52 0.01
CA GLY A 115 -6.88 3.90 -0.09
C GLY A 115 -5.46 4.08 -0.63
N LEU A 116 -4.91 5.25 -0.39
CA LEU A 116 -3.58 5.67 -0.86
C LEU A 116 -2.46 5.02 -0.02
N ASN A 117 -2.33 3.71 -0.13
CA ASN A 117 -1.35 2.90 0.59
C ASN A 117 0.09 3.11 0.06
N PRO A 118 1.13 2.61 0.76
CA PRO A 118 2.52 2.76 0.34
C PRO A 118 2.84 2.23 -1.06
N TYR A 119 2.19 1.14 -1.48
CA TYR A 119 2.39 0.58 -2.82
C TYR A 119 1.89 1.50 -3.92
N VAL A 120 0.69 2.08 -3.77
CA VAL A 120 0.11 3.03 -4.73
C VAL A 120 1.01 4.26 -4.86
N ARG A 121 1.54 4.76 -3.74
CA ARG A 121 2.49 5.89 -3.73
C ARG A 121 3.80 5.53 -4.45
N ASP A 122 4.31 4.31 -4.27
CA ASP A 122 5.49 3.84 -4.99
C ASP A 122 5.23 3.73 -6.49
N VAL A 123 4.07 3.25 -6.92
CA VAL A 123 3.68 3.24 -8.34
C VAL A 123 3.69 4.65 -8.93
N ALA A 124 3.17 5.65 -8.20
CA ALA A 124 3.22 7.05 -8.65
C ALA A 124 4.66 7.57 -8.77
N ARG A 125 5.56 7.24 -7.83
CA ARG A 125 6.98 7.59 -7.92
C ARG A 125 7.66 6.94 -9.11
N ARG A 126 7.42 5.65 -9.35
CA ARG A 126 7.95 4.94 -10.53
C ARG A 126 7.49 5.57 -11.86
N ALA A 127 6.24 6.00 -11.93
CA ALA A 127 5.73 6.72 -13.09
C ALA A 127 6.46 8.05 -13.29
N ALA A 128 6.76 8.78 -12.20
CA ALA A 128 7.50 10.04 -12.27
C ALA A 128 8.96 9.82 -12.71
N VAL A 129 9.66 8.80 -12.21
CA VAL A 129 10.99 8.40 -12.69
C VAL A 129 10.95 8.06 -14.18
N ALA A 130 9.87 7.45 -14.67
CA ALA A 130 9.66 7.17 -16.09
C ALA A 130 9.30 8.44 -16.92
N GLY A 131 9.25 9.62 -16.29
CA GLY A 131 9.07 10.90 -16.96
C GLY A 131 7.62 11.39 -17.04
N PHE A 132 6.68 10.79 -16.32
CA PHE A 132 5.29 11.24 -16.25
C PHE A 132 5.06 12.19 -15.06
N LEU A 133 4.09 13.08 -15.21
CA LEU A 133 3.46 13.73 -14.06
C LEU A 133 2.45 12.74 -13.47
N ALA A 134 2.64 12.28 -12.24
CA ALA A 134 1.79 11.25 -11.65
C ALA A 134 0.95 11.81 -10.50
N LEU A 135 -0.37 11.61 -10.55
CA LEU A 135 -1.29 11.94 -9.47
C LEU A 135 -1.97 10.67 -8.97
N ALA A 136 -1.85 10.40 -7.68
CA ALA A 136 -2.61 9.36 -6.99
C ALA A 136 -3.66 10.01 -6.07
N PRO A 137 -4.93 10.12 -6.49
CA PRO A 137 -6.01 10.64 -5.67
C PRO A 137 -6.27 9.73 -4.48
N ASP A 138 -6.64 10.30 -3.33
CA ASP A 138 -7.17 9.56 -2.19
C ASP A 138 -8.70 9.60 -2.20
N GLY A 139 -9.33 8.61 -2.83
CA GLY A 139 -10.77 8.49 -2.91
C GLY A 139 -11.46 8.26 -1.56
N LEU A 140 -10.70 7.99 -0.50
CA LEU A 140 -11.20 7.81 0.87
C LEU A 140 -11.01 9.07 1.74
N THR A 141 -10.59 10.20 1.16
CA THR A 141 -10.37 11.46 1.91
C THR A 141 -11.55 11.86 2.80
N PRO A 142 -12.83 11.67 2.40
CA PRO A 142 -13.96 12.06 3.24
C PRO A 142 -14.28 11.10 4.38
N LEU A 143 -13.63 9.95 4.45
CA LEU A 143 -13.82 8.90 5.46
C LEU A 143 -12.72 8.94 6.52
#